data_4c36e0d6ca273fdafaff7bfa315c321c
#
_entry.id   4c36e0d6ca273fdafaff7bfa315c321c
#
_cell.length_a   1.000
_cell.length_b   1.000
_cell.length_c   1.000
_cell.angle_alpha   90.00
_cell.angle_beta   90.00
_cell.angle_gamma   90.00
#
_symmetry.space_group_name_H-M   'P 1'
#
loop_
_entity.id
_entity.type
_entity.pdbx_description
1 polymer ?
#
loop_
_entity_poly.entity_id
_entity_poly.type
_entity_poly.pdbx_seq_one_letter_code
_entity_poly.pdbx_strand_id
1 'polypeptide(L)'
;MQKNTKNNKYKFGVYAEAYIITEDLRGVMKVTVLKRLKRPYRLSDNFYFCEWKCGSLKKNGIRYEAEMFKTFDEAEAERLKQLTSNTDESFN
;
A
#
# COMPACT_ATOMS: atom_id res chain seq x y z
N MET A 1 28.18 -9.21 6.40
CA MET A 1 27.60 -9.20 6.21
C MET A 1 26.49 -9.05 6.16
N GLN A 2 26.44 -8.80 6.00
CA GLN A 2 25.52 -8.71 5.78
C GLN A 2 24.56 -8.95 5.72
N LYS A 3 24.29 -9.09 5.75
CA LYS A 3 23.48 -9.41 5.44
C LYS A 3 22.35 -9.79 5.89
N ASN A 4 21.99 -10.25 5.95
CA ASN A 4 20.92 -10.72 6.64
C ASN A 4 19.87 -9.81 6.92
N THR A 5 20.15 -8.75 7.00
CA THR A 5 19.25 -7.70 7.24
C THR A 5 18.26 -7.50 6.16
N LYS A 6 18.49 -8.03 5.04
CA LYS A 6 17.58 -7.80 3.96
C LYS A 6 16.24 -8.42 4.20
N ASN A 7 16.15 -9.40 5.05
CA ASN A 7 14.88 -10.02 5.31
C ASN A 7 13.92 -9.12 6.02
N ASN A 8 14.41 -8.10 6.70
CA ASN A 8 13.57 -7.21 7.46
C ASN A 8 13.49 -5.84 6.86
N LYS A 9 13.89 -5.74 5.62
CA LYS A 9 13.93 -4.45 5.00
C LYS A 9 12.54 -3.95 4.68
N TYR A 10 12.28 -2.72 5.04
CA TYR A 10 11.01 -2.08 4.74
C TYR A 10 11.15 -1.28 3.46
N LYS A 11 10.12 -1.36 2.63
CA LYS A 11 10.10 -0.62 1.37
C LYS A 11 9.91 0.88 1.61
N PHE A 12 9.22 1.24 2.67
CA PHE A 12 8.90 2.64 2.94
C PHE A 12 9.49 3.05 4.28
N GLY A 13 9.98 4.28 4.34
CA GLY A 13 10.46 4.84 5.59
C GLY A 13 9.36 5.55 6.33
N VAL A 14 9.66 5.92 7.57
CA VAL A 14 8.74 6.72 8.37
C VAL A 14 8.61 8.08 7.70
N TYR A 15 7.37 8.56 7.60
CA TYR A 15 6.98 9.80 6.94
C TYR A 15 7.13 9.77 5.43
N ALA A 16 7.41 8.61 4.86
CA ALA A 16 7.39 8.48 3.41
C ALA A 16 5.95 8.51 2.92
N GLU A 17 5.79 8.94 1.70
CA GLU A 17 4.48 8.92 1.04
C GLU A 17 4.36 7.68 0.20
N ALA A 18 3.18 7.13 0.17
CA ALA A 18 2.90 5.96 -0.65
C ALA A 18 1.49 6.13 -1.21
N TYR A 19 1.15 5.26 -2.13
CA TYR A 19 -0.14 5.34 -2.82
C TYR A 19 -0.83 3.99 -2.73
N ILE A 20 -2.13 4.02 -2.47
CA ILE A 20 -2.92 2.81 -2.40
C ILE A 20 -4.13 2.96 -3.29
N ILE A 21 -4.67 1.84 -3.72
CA ILE A 21 -5.88 1.82 -4.53
C ILE A 21 -7.05 1.76 -3.57
N THR A 22 -8.08 2.59 -3.82
CA THR A 22 -9.26 2.57 -2.96
C THR A 22 -10.00 1.25 -3.14
N GLU A 23 -10.75 0.86 -2.12
CA GLU A 23 -11.43 -0.43 -2.13
C GLU A 23 -12.40 -0.60 -3.27
N ASP A 24 -13.02 0.48 -3.68
CA ASP A 24 -13.98 0.43 -4.76
C ASP A 24 -13.33 0.58 -6.13
N LEU A 25 -12.01 0.61 -6.18
CA LEU A 25 -11.25 0.73 -7.42
C LEU A 25 -11.51 2.02 -8.17
N ARG A 26 -12.03 3.02 -7.49
CA ARG A 26 -12.33 4.28 -8.15
C ARG A 26 -11.17 5.21 -8.28
N GLY A 27 -10.15 5.00 -7.50
CA GLY A 27 -9.01 5.90 -7.57
C GLY A 27 -7.84 5.44 -6.76
N VAL A 28 -6.87 6.31 -6.67
CA VAL A 28 -5.63 6.09 -5.93
C VAL A 28 -5.56 7.16 -4.86
N MET A 29 -5.15 6.76 -3.68
CA MET A 29 -5.10 7.66 -2.54
C MET A 29 -3.68 7.72 -2.01
N LYS A 30 -3.23 8.90 -1.66
CA LYS A 30 -1.91 9.07 -1.07
C LYS A 30 -2.00 8.89 0.44
N VAL A 31 -1.08 8.14 0.99
CA VAL A 31 -0.99 7.94 2.43
C VAL A 31 0.40 8.29 2.89
N THR A 32 0.53 8.63 4.16
CA THR A 32 1.82 8.91 4.77
C THR A 32 2.10 7.85 5.81
N VAL A 33 3.29 7.29 5.77
CA VAL A 33 3.70 6.27 6.72
C VAL A 33 4.06 6.97 8.03
N LEU A 34 3.37 6.61 9.10
CA LEU A 34 3.68 7.16 10.41
C LEU A 34 4.60 6.23 11.19
N LYS A 35 4.50 4.94 10.94
CA LYS A 35 5.22 3.99 11.75
C LYS A 35 5.37 2.70 10.97
N ARG A 36 6.55 2.10 11.07
CA ARG A 36 6.75 0.76 10.52
C ARG A 36 6.43 -0.22 11.62
N LEU A 37 5.59 -1.19 11.33
CA LEU A 37 5.11 -2.11 12.34
C LEU A 37 5.92 -3.38 12.29
N LYS A 38 6.13 -3.95 13.45
CA LYS A 38 6.87 -5.18 13.55
C LYS A 38 6.03 -6.32 13.00
N ARG A 39 6.61 -7.10 12.12
CA ARG A 39 5.89 -8.22 11.54
C ARG A 39 5.67 -9.29 12.57
N PRO A 40 4.45 -9.83 12.66
CA PRO A 40 4.26 -10.99 13.47
C PRO A 40 5.04 -12.17 12.91
N TYR A 41 5.32 -13.08 13.78
CA TYR A 41 6.00 -14.30 13.41
C TYR A 41 5.22 -14.97 12.27
N ARG A 42 5.90 -15.37 11.24
CA ARG A 42 5.37 -16.10 10.10
C ARG A 42 4.77 -15.26 9.00
N LEU A 43 4.54 -13.99 9.22
CA LEU A 43 4.09 -13.17 8.12
C LEU A 43 5.29 -12.77 7.27
N SER A 44 5.10 -12.80 5.98
CA SER A 44 6.16 -12.44 5.07
C SER A 44 6.09 -11.00 4.63
N ASP A 45 4.99 -10.33 4.88
CA ASP A 45 4.78 -8.98 4.41
C ASP A 45 5.01 -7.97 5.51
N ASN A 46 5.60 -6.84 5.15
CA ASN A 46 5.73 -5.73 6.09
C ASN A 46 4.42 -4.97 6.13
N PHE A 47 4.17 -4.29 7.24
CA PHE A 47 3.01 -3.41 7.25
C PHE A 47 3.31 -2.18 8.06
N TYR A 48 2.43 -1.19 7.91
CA TYR A 48 2.69 0.16 8.35
C TYR A 48 1.43 0.76 8.92
N PHE A 49 1.62 1.64 9.88
CA PHE A 49 0.53 2.48 10.35
C PHE A 49 0.61 3.76 9.55
N CYS A 50 -0.45 4.05 8.82
CA CYS A 50 -0.46 5.16 7.87
C CYS A 50 -1.60 6.10 8.18
N GLU A 51 -1.48 7.33 7.68
CA GLU A 51 -2.60 8.27 7.77
C GLU A 51 -2.87 8.86 6.39
N TRP A 52 -4.08 9.29 6.18
CA TRP A 52 -4.48 9.94 4.96
C TRP A 52 -5.63 10.88 5.26
N LYS A 53 -5.93 11.73 4.30
CA LYS A 53 -7.02 12.68 4.44
C LYS A 53 -8.22 12.26 3.63
N CYS A 54 -9.39 12.42 4.20
CA CYS A 54 -10.63 12.16 3.52
C CYS A 54 -11.44 13.42 3.67
N GLY A 55 -11.34 14.33 2.69
CA GLY A 55 -11.89 15.65 2.83
C GLY A 55 -11.14 16.42 3.91
N SER A 56 -11.84 16.92 4.90
CA SER A 56 -11.21 17.64 5.99
C SER A 56 -10.86 16.73 7.15
N LEU A 57 -11.22 15.45 7.06
CA LEU A 57 -10.96 14.51 8.15
C LEU A 57 -9.66 13.78 7.91
N LYS A 58 -8.96 13.54 9.01
CA LYS A 58 -7.75 12.75 8.97
C LYS A 58 -8.08 11.36 9.44
N LYS A 59 -7.70 10.37 8.65
CA LYS A 59 -7.94 8.97 8.99
C LYS A 59 -6.62 8.24 9.08
N ASN A 60 -6.63 7.11 9.75
CA ASN A 60 -5.42 6.30 9.83
C ASN A 60 -5.81 4.84 9.87
N GLY A 61 -4.83 4.00 9.66
CA GLY A 61 -5.05 2.58 9.67
C GLY A 61 -3.82 1.84 9.23
N ILE A 62 -3.91 0.54 9.26
CA ILE A 62 -2.80 -0.32 8.90
C ILE A 62 -2.90 -0.67 7.42
N ARG A 63 -1.76 -0.61 6.73
CA ARG A 63 -1.68 -0.98 5.33
C ARG A 63 -0.53 -1.93 5.14
N TYR A 64 -0.72 -2.92 4.32
CA TYR A 64 0.31 -3.90 4.02
C TYR A 64 1.15 -3.40 2.87
N GLU A 65 2.43 -3.72 2.92
CA GLU A 65 3.36 -3.27 1.90
C GLU A 65 2.92 -3.67 0.50
N ALA A 66 2.31 -4.84 0.37
CA ALA A 66 1.88 -5.33 -0.93
C ALA A 66 0.79 -4.47 -1.56
N GLU A 67 0.06 -3.70 -0.75
CA GLU A 67 -0.98 -2.80 -1.27
C GLU A 67 -0.47 -1.40 -1.53
N MET A 68 0.80 -1.14 -1.29
CA MET A 68 1.33 0.22 -1.33
C MET A 68 2.28 0.37 -2.50
N PHE A 69 2.20 1.50 -3.17
CA PHE A 69 3.02 1.78 -4.34
C PHE A 69 3.82 3.05 -4.09
N LYS A 70 5.00 3.12 -4.68
CA LYS A 70 5.87 4.27 -4.48
C LYS A 70 5.43 5.49 -5.26
N THR A 71 4.74 5.30 -6.37
CA THR A 71 4.29 6.42 -7.17
C THR A 71 2.83 6.28 -7.51
N PHE A 72 2.22 7.41 -7.81
CA PHE A 72 0.84 7.43 -8.26
C PHE A 72 0.68 6.59 -9.54
N ASP A 73 1.63 6.71 -10.44
CA ASP A 73 1.54 6.01 -11.73
C ASP A 73 1.53 4.52 -11.56
N GLU A 74 2.33 4.01 -10.66
CA GLU A 74 2.35 2.56 -10.40
C GLU A 74 1.02 2.09 -9.85
N ALA A 75 0.46 2.84 -8.91
CA ALA A 75 -0.81 2.47 -8.31
C ALA A 75 -1.92 2.55 -9.36
N GLU A 76 -1.89 3.58 -10.18
CA GLU A 76 -2.92 3.76 -11.19
C GLU A 76 -2.86 2.65 -12.24
N ALA A 77 -1.66 2.24 -12.62
CA ALA A 77 -1.51 1.15 -13.58
C ALA A 77 -2.10 -0.15 -13.02
N GLU A 78 -1.86 -0.41 -11.75
CA GLU A 78 -2.41 -1.61 -11.14
C GLU A 78 -3.92 -1.51 -11.00
N ARG A 79 -4.43 -0.32 -10.68
CA ARG A 79 -5.87 -0.12 -10.57
C ARG A 79 -6.56 -0.42 -11.89
N LEU A 80 -6.01 0.08 -12.98
CA LEU A 80 -6.59 -0.15 -14.29
C LEU A 80 -6.53 -1.62 -14.68
N LYS A 81 -5.46 -2.27 -14.29
CA LYS A 81 -5.32 -3.69 -14.55
C LYS A 81 -6.40 -4.49 -13.81
N GLN A 82 -6.67 -4.12 -12.57
CA GLN A 82 -7.70 -4.81 -11.79
C GLN A 82 -9.08 -4.56 -12.35
N LEU A 83 -9.34 -3.35 -12.83
CA LEU A 83 -10.62 -3.07 -13.45
C LEU A 83 -10.83 -3.88 -14.71
N THR A 84 -9.79 -3.99 -15.52
CA THR A 84 -9.87 -4.77 -16.75
C THR A 84 -10.14 -6.23 -16.45
N SER A 85 -9.46 -6.77 -15.44
CA SER A 85 -9.68 -8.17 -15.07
C SER A 85 -11.09 -8.40 -14.61
N ASN A 86 -11.63 -7.49 -13.81
CA ASN A 86 -12.99 -7.61 -13.33
C ASN A 86 -13.98 -7.57 -14.48
N THR A 87 -13.72 -6.69 -15.43
CA THR A 87 -14.58 -6.57 -16.60
C THR A 87 -14.58 -7.85 -17.41
N ASP A 88 -13.40 -8.41 -17.60
CA ASP A 88 -13.29 -9.67 -18.33
C ASP A 88 -14.07 -10.78 -17.66
N GLU A 89 -13.99 -10.82 -16.35
CA GLU A 89 -14.71 -11.84 -15.61
C GLU A 89 -16.20 -11.70 -15.76
N SER A 90 -16.67 -10.49 -15.85
CA SER A 90 -18.10 -10.29 -15.90
C SER A 90 -18.69 -10.71 -17.23
N PHE A 91 -17.89 -10.93 -18.22
CA PHE A 91 -18.36 -11.44 -19.49
C PHE A 91 -18.61 -12.93 -19.46
N ASN A 92 -17.98 -13.57 -18.53
CA ASN A 92 -18.11 -15.00 -18.43
C ASN A 92 -19.20 -15.38 -17.46
#